data_1a15842dae50a1724942d244280a298a
#
_entry.id   1a15842dae50a1724942d244280a298a
#
_cell.length_a   1.000
_cell.length_b   1.000
_cell.length_c   1.000
_cell.angle_alpha   90.00
_cell.angle_beta   90.00
_cell.angle_gamma   90.00
#
_symmetry.space_group_name_H-M   'P 1'
#
loop_
_entity.id
_entity.type
_entity.pdbx_description
1 polymer ?
#
loop_
_entity_poly.entity_id
_entity_poly.type
_entity_poly.pdbx_seq_one_letter_code
_entity_poly.pdbx_strand_id
1 'polypeptide(L)'
;MGVRGRGEPKWFSGLISSDPARTEARIQELRTYMDANVLGPERFCCPHVRECRGSIKKGHRFYEGILSHVGRHFDLSARGKPLRVVVVGQESGHKPTPVFKAEHVSLEERYRMIHDRTGIGRRYYAEAPHEARNPHMRGTTSALRVLFGKGLGREWESEFLLAADGQGFHIFDAFALVNILLCSAHPPNSGVGASTELMRRNCLGHFQATIRILEPTVLILQGKGVQSWLIPAIDSEERLGPYVSRLTIAGKQMLATRFSHPAAYGALRWGDRLDAPYLVDVVEPTLRALLDQL
;
A
#
# COMPACT_ATOMS: atom_id res chain seq x y z
N MET A 1 -5.40 -27.61 25.00
CA MET A 1 -5.37 -26.18 25.39
C MET A 1 -6.28 -25.44 24.41
N GLY A 2 -7.45 -25.00 24.89
CA GLY A 2 -8.45 -24.37 24.04
C GLY A 2 -7.96 -23.00 23.59
N VAL A 3 -7.97 -22.76 22.27
CA VAL A 3 -7.83 -21.44 21.69
C VAL A 3 -9.05 -20.63 22.15
N ARG A 4 -8.84 -19.72 23.10
CA ARG A 4 -9.87 -18.74 23.47
C ARG A 4 -10.19 -17.97 22.19
N GLY A 5 -11.41 -18.13 21.67
CA GLY A 5 -11.91 -17.31 20.59
C GLY A 5 -11.74 -15.84 20.98
N ARG A 6 -10.86 -15.15 20.32
CA ARG A 6 -10.73 -13.69 20.43
C ARG A 6 -12.03 -13.15 19.79
N GLY A 7 -12.90 -12.58 20.62
CA GLY A 7 -14.15 -12.01 20.15
C GLY A 7 -13.88 -11.02 19.01
N GLU A 8 -14.82 -10.92 18.07
CA GLU A 8 -14.76 -9.92 17.01
C GLU A 8 -14.48 -8.54 17.62
N PRO A 9 -13.56 -7.77 17.06
CA PRO A 9 -13.34 -6.41 17.53
C PRO A 9 -14.68 -5.66 17.49
N LYS A 10 -15.08 -5.07 18.61
CA LYS A 10 -16.35 -4.30 18.75
C LYS A 10 -16.56 -3.21 17.69
N TRP A 11 -15.54 -2.90 16.95
CA TRP A 11 -15.42 -1.93 15.87
C TRP A 11 -16.28 -2.20 14.67
N PHE A 12 -16.30 -3.46 14.19
CA PHE A 12 -16.98 -3.87 12.96
C PHE A 12 -18.36 -4.47 13.20
N SER A 13 -18.82 -4.48 14.42
CA SER A 13 -20.25 -4.75 14.72
C SER A 13 -21.17 -3.58 14.30
N GLY A 14 -20.64 -2.55 13.63
CA GLY A 14 -21.40 -1.41 13.11
C GLY A 14 -21.08 -1.14 11.66
N LEU A 15 -22.06 -0.70 10.92
CA LEU A 15 -22.11 -0.44 9.48
C LEU A 15 -20.83 0.22 8.94
N ILE A 16 -20.17 -0.45 7.99
CA ILE A 16 -19.23 0.17 7.07
C ILE A 16 -20.05 0.84 5.98
N SER A 17 -19.81 2.10 5.72
CA SER A 17 -20.31 2.79 4.54
C SER A 17 -19.18 3.06 3.57
N SER A 18 -19.48 3.02 2.28
CA SER A 18 -18.57 3.35 1.20
C SER A 18 -19.14 4.52 0.39
N ASP A 19 -18.26 5.39 -0.06
CA ASP A 19 -18.58 6.46 -1.01
C ASP A 19 -17.77 6.28 -2.30
N PRO A 20 -18.26 5.43 -3.24
CA PRO A 20 -17.58 5.21 -4.51
C PRO A 20 -17.48 6.46 -5.38
N ALA A 21 -18.44 7.39 -5.28
CA ALA A 21 -18.42 8.62 -6.07
C ALA A 21 -17.27 9.53 -5.62
N ARG A 22 -17.05 9.66 -4.30
CA ARG A 22 -15.92 10.39 -3.75
C ARG A 22 -14.59 9.70 -4.08
N THR A 23 -14.55 8.38 -4.02
CA THR A 23 -13.38 7.60 -4.44
C THR A 23 -13.04 7.87 -5.89
N GLU A 24 -14.03 7.84 -6.81
CA GLU A 24 -13.81 8.12 -8.23
C GLU A 24 -13.31 9.56 -8.45
N ALA A 25 -13.83 10.54 -7.73
CA ALA A 25 -13.34 11.91 -7.79
C ALA A 25 -11.85 12.00 -7.42
N ARG A 26 -11.40 11.28 -6.38
CA ARG A 26 -9.97 11.21 -5.99
C ARG A 26 -9.13 10.49 -7.05
N ILE A 27 -9.62 9.39 -7.59
CA ILE A 27 -8.93 8.67 -8.67
C ILE A 27 -8.74 9.57 -9.88
N GLN A 28 -9.77 10.33 -10.25
CA GLN A 28 -9.70 11.27 -11.37
C GLN A 28 -8.72 12.43 -11.10
N GLU A 29 -8.71 12.99 -9.89
CA GLU A 29 -7.76 14.03 -9.49
C GLU A 29 -6.32 13.48 -9.52
N LEU A 30 -6.11 12.27 -8.99
CA LEU A 30 -4.80 11.62 -9.02
C LEU A 30 -4.36 11.29 -10.44
N ARG A 31 -5.26 10.85 -11.31
CA ARG A 31 -5.00 10.63 -12.73
C ARG A 31 -4.55 11.92 -13.40
N THR A 32 -5.30 12.98 -13.23
CA THR A 32 -4.97 14.30 -13.79
C THR A 32 -3.57 14.76 -13.34
N TYR A 33 -3.27 14.60 -12.05
CA TYR A 33 -1.95 14.93 -11.53
C TYR A 33 -0.85 14.07 -12.16
N MET A 34 -1.05 12.76 -12.25
CA MET A 34 -0.04 11.82 -12.77
C MET A 34 0.17 12.01 -14.27
N ASP A 35 -0.88 12.23 -15.04
CA ASP A 35 -0.78 12.49 -16.48
C ASP A 35 -0.02 13.80 -16.75
N ALA A 36 -0.26 14.84 -15.96
CA ALA A 36 0.40 16.13 -16.15
C ALA A 36 1.87 16.14 -15.69
N ASN A 37 2.23 15.36 -14.66
CA ASN A 37 3.53 15.50 -13.99
C ASN A 37 4.43 14.26 -14.12
N VAL A 38 3.89 13.11 -14.50
CA VAL A 38 4.62 11.84 -14.50
C VAL A 38 4.53 11.12 -15.83
N LEU A 39 3.34 10.86 -16.34
CA LEU A 39 3.16 9.99 -17.51
C LEU A 39 3.17 10.76 -18.84
N GLY A 40 2.44 11.83 -18.96
CA GLY A 40 2.21 12.46 -20.26
C GLY A 40 1.41 11.59 -21.25
N PRO A 41 1.00 12.14 -22.41
CA PRO A 41 0.12 11.40 -23.33
C PRO A 41 0.81 10.26 -24.10
N GLU A 42 2.09 10.37 -24.35
CA GLU A 42 2.82 9.39 -25.19
C GLU A 42 4.09 8.84 -24.54
N ARG A 43 4.54 9.43 -23.43
CA ARG A 43 5.80 9.05 -22.79
C ARG A 43 5.83 9.48 -21.33
N PHE A 44 6.75 8.88 -20.58
CA PHE A 44 7.08 9.30 -19.22
C PHE A 44 7.68 10.72 -19.24
N CYS A 45 6.96 11.67 -18.67
CA CYS A 45 7.28 13.10 -18.76
C CYS A 45 7.86 13.69 -17.47
N CYS A 46 8.06 12.89 -16.41
CA CYS A 46 8.61 13.36 -15.15
C CYS A 46 9.91 14.17 -15.41
N PRO A 47 10.02 15.43 -14.93
CA PRO A 47 11.16 16.31 -15.21
C PRO A 47 12.49 15.76 -14.69
N HIS A 48 12.45 14.88 -13.69
CA HIS A 48 13.61 14.27 -13.07
C HIS A 48 14.06 12.95 -13.69
N VAL A 49 13.37 12.43 -14.71
CA VAL A 49 13.64 11.08 -15.24
C VAL A 49 15.07 10.90 -15.72
N ARG A 50 15.65 11.91 -16.36
CA ARG A 50 17.05 11.87 -16.88
C ARG A 50 18.07 11.78 -15.74
N GLU A 51 17.90 12.61 -14.72
CA GLU A 51 18.77 12.61 -13.53
C GLU A 51 18.65 11.30 -12.76
N CYS A 52 17.43 10.83 -12.53
CA CYS A 52 17.17 9.57 -11.86
C CYS A 52 17.83 8.40 -12.60
N ARG A 53 17.65 8.32 -13.92
CA ARG A 53 18.28 7.29 -14.76
C ARG A 53 19.79 7.40 -14.74
N GLY A 54 20.35 8.61 -14.77
CA GLY A 54 21.79 8.84 -14.70
C GLY A 54 22.42 8.52 -13.34
N SER A 55 21.62 8.50 -12.27
CA SER A 55 22.11 8.25 -10.91
C SER A 55 22.29 6.78 -10.54
N ILE A 56 21.73 5.84 -11.32
CA ILE A 56 21.82 4.40 -11.02
C ILE A 56 23.23 3.87 -11.31
N LYS A 57 23.61 2.81 -10.61
CA LYS A 57 24.92 2.15 -10.84
C LYS A 57 25.00 1.56 -12.25
N LYS A 58 26.19 1.62 -12.84
CA LYS A 58 26.46 1.00 -14.14
C LYS A 58 26.04 -0.47 -14.15
N GLY A 59 25.31 -0.87 -15.18
CA GLY A 59 24.77 -2.23 -15.32
C GLY A 59 23.43 -2.47 -14.63
N HIS A 60 22.94 -1.55 -13.79
CA HIS A 60 21.58 -1.66 -13.26
C HIS A 60 20.55 -1.29 -14.33
N ARG A 61 19.34 -1.85 -14.20
CA ARG A 61 18.21 -1.51 -15.06
C ARG A 61 17.36 -0.46 -14.38
N PHE A 62 16.91 0.52 -15.15
CA PHE A 62 15.95 1.53 -14.73
C PHE A 62 14.58 1.23 -15.34
N TYR A 63 13.54 1.31 -14.53
CA TYR A 63 12.15 1.12 -14.95
C TYR A 63 11.34 2.35 -14.62
N GLU A 64 10.61 2.84 -15.59
CA GLU A 64 9.72 4.00 -15.45
C GLU A 64 8.35 3.57 -14.95
N GLY A 65 7.79 4.40 -14.12
CA GLY A 65 6.38 4.54 -13.80
C GLY A 65 5.58 3.31 -13.43
N ILE A 66 5.55 2.94 -12.14
CA ILE A 66 4.42 2.15 -11.62
C ILE A 66 3.65 3.03 -10.64
N LEU A 67 2.44 3.45 -11.06
CA LEU A 67 1.57 4.29 -10.26
C LEU A 67 0.92 3.52 -9.09
N SER A 68 0.19 4.25 -8.28
CA SER A 68 -0.54 3.71 -7.13
C SER A 68 -1.69 2.81 -7.58
N HIS A 69 -2.01 1.79 -6.78
CA HIS A 69 -3.32 1.18 -6.79
C HIS A 69 -4.25 1.98 -5.89
N VAL A 70 -5.45 2.28 -6.34
CA VAL A 70 -6.53 2.83 -5.53
C VAL A 70 -7.76 1.97 -5.75
N GLY A 71 -8.27 1.36 -4.69
CA GLY A 71 -9.48 0.55 -4.74
C GLY A 71 -10.73 1.41 -4.91
N ARG A 72 -11.78 0.87 -5.54
CA ARG A 72 -13.00 1.61 -5.90
C ARG A 72 -13.89 1.97 -4.71
N HIS A 73 -13.62 1.39 -3.55
CA HIS A 73 -14.27 1.66 -2.28
C HIS A 73 -13.29 2.27 -1.24
N PHE A 74 -12.29 3.04 -1.70
CA PHE A 74 -11.26 3.62 -0.85
C PHE A 74 -11.81 4.59 0.19
N ASP A 75 -12.80 5.42 -0.17
CA ASP A 75 -13.49 6.32 0.76
C ASP A 75 -14.49 5.54 1.63
N LEU A 76 -13.97 4.88 2.64
CA LEU A 76 -14.76 4.19 3.66
C LEU A 76 -15.03 5.08 4.86
N SER A 77 -16.12 4.77 5.54
CA SER A 77 -16.38 5.21 6.90
C SER A 77 -16.75 4.02 7.77
N ALA A 78 -16.21 3.99 8.99
CA ALA A 78 -16.56 3.04 10.01
C ALA A 78 -17.14 3.81 11.22
N ARG A 79 -18.35 3.50 11.63
CA ARG A 79 -19.06 4.24 12.70
C ARG A 79 -19.12 5.76 12.49
N GLY A 80 -19.31 6.17 11.25
CA GLY A 80 -19.39 7.59 10.89
C GLY A 80 -18.04 8.34 10.84
N LYS A 81 -16.92 7.65 11.11
CA LYS A 81 -15.56 8.22 10.98
C LYS A 81 -14.90 7.76 9.70
N PRO A 82 -14.19 8.63 8.97
CA PRO A 82 -13.48 8.25 7.75
C PRO A 82 -12.40 7.19 8.04
N LEU A 83 -12.32 6.17 7.19
CA LEU A 83 -11.31 5.11 7.24
C LEU A 83 -10.69 4.91 5.86
N ARG A 84 -9.78 5.79 5.48
CA ARG A 84 -9.03 5.73 4.23
C ARG A 84 -7.65 5.17 4.50
N VAL A 85 -7.42 3.94 4.07
CA VAL A 85 -6.21 3.17 4.36
C VAL A 85 -5.24 3.23 3.18
N VAL A 86 -4.03 3.70 3.41
CA VAL A 86 -2.94 3.66 2.45
C VAL A 86 -1.83 2.77 2.97
N VAL A 87 -1.49 1.74 2.22
CA VAL A 87 -0.28 0.93 2.44
C VAL A 87 0.85 1.53 1.64
N VAL A 88 1.97 1.83 2.29
CA VAL A 88 3.11 2.48 1.65
C VAL A 88 4.25 1.49 1.48
N GLY A 89 4.61 1.27 0.21
CA GLY A 89 5.79 0.53 -0.21
C GLY A 89 6.94 1.45 -0.61
N GLN A 90 8.09 0.85 -0.85
CA GLN A 90 9.31 1.55 -1.24
C GLN A 90 9.29 1.89 -2.74
N GLU A 91 9.32 0.86 -3.55
CA GLU A 91 9.33 0.87 -5.01
C GLU A 91 8.76 -0.45 -5.52
N SER A 92 8.38 -0.52 -6.77
CA SER A 92 7.93 -1.79 -7.35
C SER A 92 9.12 -2.74 -7.56
N GLY A 93 9.04 -3.91 -6.94
CA GLY A 93 9.99 -4.99 -7.21
C GLY A 93 9.69 -5.66 -8.55
N HIS A 94 10.68 -5.75 -9.42
CA HIS A 94 10.58 -6.45 -10.70
C HIS A 94 11.53 -7.63 -10.76
N LYS A 95 10.99 -8.82 -11.03
CA LYS A 95 11.84 -9.86 -11.61
C LYS A 95 12.03 -9.52 -13.09
N PRO A 96 13.25 -9.63 -13.62
CA PRO A 96 13.48 -9.47 -15.04
C PRO A 96 12.81 -10.63 -15.80
N THR A 97 11.55 -10.45 -16.18
CA THR A 97 10.88 -11.35 -17.11
C THR A 97 10.66 -10.61 -18.42
N PRO A 98 10.80 -11.26 -19.58
CA PRO A 98 10.56 -10.64 -20.88
C PRO A 98 9.17 -10.05 -21.05
N VAL A 99 8.22 -10.47 -20.21
CA VAL A 99 6.80 -10.11 -20.26
C VAL A 99 6.52 -8.80 -19.50
N PHE A 100 7.39 -8.37 -18.57
CA PHE A 100 7.16 -7.18 -17.77
C PHE A 100 7.87 -5.97 -18.38
N LYS A 101 7.27 -5.42 -19.39
CA LYS A 101 7.57 -4.06 -19.87
C LYS A 101 6.69 -3.09 -19.10
N ALA A 102 7.02 -2.85 -17.83
CA ALA A 102 6.32 -1.86 -17.01
C ALA A 102 6.87 -0.46 -17.33
N GLU A 103 6.75 -0.07 -18.57
CA GLU A 103 6.92 1.29 -19.00
C GLU A 103 5.52 1.89 -19.02
N HIS A 104 5.28 2.96 -18.23
CA HIS A 104 4.03 3.74 -18.24
C HIS A 104 2.76 3.00 -17.76
N VAL A 105 2.82 2.36 -16.58
CA VAL A 105 1.62 1.73 -16.01
C VAL A 105 0.69 2.77 -15.43
N SER A 106 -0.44 3.03 -16.07
CA SER A 106 -1.49 3.94 -15.62
C SER A 106 -2.16 3.47 -14.31
N LEU A 107 -2.95 4.34 -13.67
CA LEU A 107 -3.75 3.97 -12.49
C LEU A 107 -4.71 2.82 -12.81
N GLU A 108 -5.35 2.84 -13.97
CA GLU A 108 -6.29 1.81 -14.40
C GLU A 108 -5.60 0.46 -14.67
N GLU A 109 -4.43 0.47 -15.29
CA GLU A 109 -3.64 -0.73 -15.47
C GLU A 109 -3.16 -1.28 -14.13
N ARG A 110 -2.76 -0.39 -13.20
CA ARG A 110 -2.37 -0.80 -11.86
C ARG A 110 -3.53 -1.43 -11.09
N TYR A 111 -4.74 -0.86 -11.21
CA TYR A 111 -5.96 -1.45 -10.65
C TYR A 111 -6.17 -2.86 -11.21
N ARG A 112 -6.15 -3.01 -12.55
CA ARG A 112 -6.30 -4.32 -13.22
C ARG A 112 -5.24 -5.32 -12.79
N MET A 113 -3.98 -4.91 -12.62
CA MET A 113 -2.91 -5.79 -12.13
C MET A 113 -3.19 -6.37 -10.74
N ILE A 114 -3.91 -5.66 -9.89
CA ILE A 114 -4.29 -6.12 -8.55
C ILE A 114 -5.52 -7.03 -8.59
N HIS A 115 -6.43 -6.82 -9.55
CA HIS A 115 -7.72 -7.51 -9.62
C HIS A 115 -7.83 -8.55 -10.74
N ASP A 116 -7.03 -8.48 -11.80
CA ASP A 116 -7.17 -9.32 -12.98
C ASP A 116 -6.41 -10.67 -12.85
N ARG A 117 -7.10 -11.76 -13.23
CA ARG A 117 -6.55 -13.13 -13.25
C ARG A 117 -5.52 -13.36 -14.35
N THR A 118 -5.59 -12.61 -15.44
CA THR A 118 -4.87 -12.91 -16.69
C THR A 118 -3.49 -12.30 -16.77
N GLY A 119 -3.19 -11.34 -15.90
CA GLY A 119 -1.92 -10.60 -15.91
C GLY A 119 -0.76 -11.33 -15.23
N ILE A 120 0.39 -10.73 -15.32
CA ILE A 120 1.66 -11.07 -14.66
C ILE A 120 1.49 -11.18 -13.14
N GLY A 121 0.35 -10.70 -12.65
CA GLY A 121 -0.01 -10.50 -11.29
C GLY A 121 -0.70 -11.67 -10.57
N ARG A 122 -0.65 -12.93 -11.02
CA ARG A 122 -1.24 -14.06 -10.27
C ARG A 122 -0.95 -14.03 -8.77
N ARG A 123 0.11 -13.34 -8.35
CA ARG A 123 0.51 -13.18 -6.93
C ARG A 123 -0.06 -11.94 -6.26
N TYR A 124 -0.81 -11.11 -6.98
CA TYR A 124 -1.30 -9.82 -6.51
C TYR A 124 -2.81 -9.70 -6.58
N TYR A 125 -3.51 -10.45 -7.44
CA TYR A 125 -4.93 -10.23 -7.67
C TYR A 125 -5.82 -10.69 -6.51
N ALA A 126 -6.94 -10.04 -6.38
CA ALA A 126 -7.92 -10.25 -5.30
C ALA A 126 -8.42 -11.70 -5.18
N GLU A 127 -8.60 -12.38 -6.31
CA GLU A 127 -9.12 -13.75 -6.34
C GLU A 127 -8.07 -14.85 -6.13
N ALA A 128 -6.78 -14.49 -5.98
CA ALA A 128 -5.76 -15.50 -5.68
C ALA A 128 -5.94 -15.99 -4.24
N PRO A 129 -5.85 -17.30 -4.00
CA PRO A 129 -5.76 -17.82 -2.65
C PRO A 129 -4.62 -17.15 -1.89
N HIS A 130 -4.80 -16.93 -0.60
CA HIS A 130 -3.81 -16.25 0.25
C HIS A 130 -2.39 -16.80 0.04
N GLU A 131 -2.24 -18.13 -0.05
CA GLU A 131 -0.95 -18.82 -0.21
C GLU A 131 -0.28 -18.57 -1.57
N ALA A 132 -1.07 -18.27 -2.61
CA ALA A 132 -0.54 -18.00 -3.95
C ALA A 132 0.01 -16.57 -4.09
N ARG A 133 -0.34 -15.67 -3.18
CA ARG A 133 0.18 -14.30 -3.15
C ARG A 133 1.64 -14.28 -2.71
N ASN A 134 2.38 -13.28 -3.16
CA ASN A 134 3.74 -13.10 -2.64
C ASN A 134 3.71 -12.64 -1.16
N PRO A 135 4.84 -12.75 -0.42
CA PRO A 135 4.88 -12.40 1.00
C PRO A 135 4.45 -10.96 1.30
N HIS A 136 4.74 -10.00 0.42
CA HIS A 136 4.31 -8.61 0.58
C HIS A 136 2.78 -8.51 0.57
N MET A 137 2.12 -9.11 -0.43
CA MET A 137 0.66 -9.07 -0.53
C MET A 137 -0.04 -9.93 0.53
N ARG A 138 0.55 -11.04 0.95
CA ARG A 138 0.04 -11.82 2.09
C ARG A 138 0.03 -11.00 3.38
N GLY A 139 1.14 -10.33 3.68
CA GLY A 139 1.21 -9.44 4.84
C GLY A 139 0.24 -8.26 4.72
N THR A 140 0.16 -7.63 3.55
CA THR A 140 -0.83 -6.57 3.27
C THR A 140 -2.26 -7.09 3.52
N THR A 141 -2.61 -8.27 2.99
CA THR A 141 -3.92 -8.90 3.23
C THR A 141 -4.17 -9.11 4.73
N SER A 142 -3.20 -9.67 5.47
CA SER A 142 -3.33 -9.89 6.90
C SER A 142 -3.54 -8.58 7.67
N ALA A 143 -2.77 -7.53 7.33
CA ALA A 143 -2.93 -6.22 7.93
C ALA A 143 -4.31 -5.60 7.66
N LEU A 144 -4.78 -5.66 6.40
CA LEU A 144 -6.11 -5.17 6.02
C LEU A 144 -7.22 -5.97 6.71
N ARG A 145 -7.11 -7.30 6.78
CA ARG A 145 -8.10 -8.14 7.50
C ARG A 145 -8.20 -7.71 8.97
N VAL A 146 -7.07 -7.55 9.65
CA VAL A 146 -7.06 -7.09 11.05
C VAL A 146 -7.69 -5.72 11.16
N LEU A 147 -7.30 -4.78 10.29
CA LEU A 147 -7.81 -3.41 10.28
C LEU A 147 -9.32 -3.34 10.00
N PHE A 148 -9.83 -4.22 9.13
CA PHE A 148 -11.25 -4.34 8.84
C PHE A 148 -11.99 -5.35 9.74
N GLY A 149 -11.42 -5.73 10.89
CA GLY A 149 -12.07 -6.55 11.92
C GLY A 149 -12.28 -8.02 11.59
N LYS A 150 -11.68 -8.51 10.50
CA LYS A 150 -11.84 -9.91 10.04
C LYS A 150 -10.91 -10.90 10.75
N GLY A 151 -9.92 -10.40 11.52
CA GLY A 151 -8.90 -11.23 12.16
C GLY A 151 -7.91 -11.86 11.18
N LEU A 152 -6.94 -12.59 11.72
CA LEU A 152 -6.00 -13.37 10.92
C LEU A 152 -6.67 -14.63 10.39
N GLY A 153 -6.42 -15.00 9.14
CA GLY A 153 -6.99 -16.19 8.50
C GLY A 153 -6.65 -16.28 7.02
N ARG A 154 -7.10 -17.34 6.38
CA ARG A 154 -6.86 -17.64 4.96
C ARG A 154 -8.15 -17.74 4.14
N GLU A 155 -9.28 -17.74 4.81
CA GLU A 155 -10.59 -17.90 4.21
C GLU A 155 -10.85 -16.72 3.27
N TRP A 156 -11.04 -17.03 1.99
CA TRP A 156 -11.25 -16.03 0.95
C TRP A 156 -12.53 -15.22 1.19
N GLU A 157 -13.59 -15.84 1.68
CA GLU A 157 -14.86 -15.20 2.02
C GLU A 157 -14.69 -14.08 3.06
N SER A 158 -13.74 -14.25 3.96
CA SER A 158 -13.42 -13.25 4.98
C SER A 158 -12.64 -12.05 4.45
N GLU A 159 -12.27 -12.05 3.18
CA GLU A 159 -11.66 -10.89 2.51
C GLU A 159 -12.70 -9.95 1.87
N PHE A 160 -14.00 -10.22 2.10
CA PHE A 160 -15.08 -9.35 1.64
C PHE A 160 -15.63 -8.49 2.78
N LEU A 161 -15.86 -7.23 2.46
CA LEU A 161 -16.57 -6.28 3.31
C LEU A 161 -18.00 -6.14 2.79
N LEU A 162 -18.93 -5.94 3.70
CA LEU A 162 -20.31 -5.67 3.39
C LEU A 162 -20.62 -4.22 3.76
N ALA A 163 -20.96 -3.42 2.76
CA ALA A 163 -21.41 -2.06 2.99
C ALA A 163 -22.83 -2.01 3.55
N ALA A 164 -23.21 -0.87 4.10
CA ALA A 164 -24.53 -0.67 4.72
C ALA A 164 -25.70 -0.89 3.75
N ASP A 165 -25.48 -0.69 2.44
CA ASP A 165 -26.44 -0.92 1.37
C ASP A 165 -26.53 -2.40 0.94
N GLY A 166 -25.77 -3.29 1.59
CA GLY A 166 -25.69 -4.71 1.25
C GLY A 166 -24.73 -5.07 0.14
N GLN A 167 -24.02 -4.10 -0.46
CA GLN A 167 -23.01 -4.36 -1.48
C GLN A 167 -21.77 -5.00 -0.86
N GLY A 168 -21.38 -6.18 -1.37
CA GLY A 168 -20.12 -6.84 -1.01
C GLY A 168 -18.99 -6.42 -1.94
N PHE A 169 -17.81 -6.14 -1.39
CA PHE A 169 -16.59 -5.85 -2.16
C PHE A 169 -15.35 -6.39 -1.45
N HIS A 170 -14.32 -6.71 -2.24
CA HIS A 170 -13.08 -7.25 -1.71
C HIS A 170 -12.26 -6.19 -0.97
N ILE A 171 -11.52 -6.57 0.08
CA ILE A 171 -10.66 -5.64 0.85
C ILE A 171 -9.63 -4.90 -0.01
N PHE A 172 -9.28 -5.45 -1.19
CA PHE A 172 -8.39 -4.75 -2.13
C PHE A 172 -9.07 -3.58 -2.85
N ASP A 173 -10.39 -3.50 -2.81
CA ASP A 173 -11.13 -2.31 -3.21
C ASP A 173 -11.26 -1.26 -2.10
N ALA A 174 -10.84 -1.60 -0.88
CA ALA A 174 -10.99 -0.77 0.32
C ALA A 174 -9.71 -0.02 0.73
N PHE A 175 -8.63 -0.08 -0.06
CA PHE A 175 -7.36 0.56 0.28
C PHE A 175 -6.63 1.08 -0.95
N ALA A 176 -5.60 1.89 -0.72
CA ALA A 176 -4.63 2.23 -1.76
C ALA A 176 -3.24 1.65 -1.43
N LEU A 177 -2.52 1.19 -2.47
CA LEU A 177 -1.12 0.80 -2.40
C LEU A 177 -0.28 1.86 -3.11
N VAL A 178 0.50 2.60 -2.34
CA VAL A 178 1.31 3.72 -2.82
C VAL A 178 2.79 3.40 -2.63
N ASN A 179 3.61 3.61 -3.65
CA ASN A 179 5.05 3.56 -3.51
C ASN A 179 5.61 4.98 -3.32
N ILE A 180 6.65 5.12 -2.48
CA ILE A 180 7.39 6.39 -2.38
C ILE A 180 8.04 6.71 -3.72
N LEU A 181 8.56 5.70 -4.42
CA LEU A 181 9.20 5.82 -5.72
C LEU A 181 8.28 5.31 -6.83
N LEU A 182 8.03 6.16 -7.79
CA LEU A 182 7.30 5.81 -9.01
C LEU A 182 8.18 5.04 -10.01
N CYS A 183 9.49 5.34 -10.04
CA CYS A 183 10.47 4.60 -10.81
C CYS A 183 11.20 3.59 -9.93
N SER A 184 11.79 2.57 -10.52
CA SER A 184 12.61 1.59 -9.80
C SER A 184 13.93 1.32 -10.51
N ALA A 185 14.93 0.93 -9.73
CA ALA A 185 16.22 0.51 -10.23
C ALA A 185 16.57 -0.86 -9.66
N HIS A 186 17.10 -1.74 -10.48
CA HIS A 186 17.43 -3.11 -10.06
C HIS A 186 18.79 -3.55 -10.57
N PRO A 187 19.60 -4.28 -9.77
CA PRO A 187 20.77 -4.97 -10.26
C PRO A 187 20.40 -5.98 -11.35
N PRO A 188 21.32 -6.35 -12.22
CA PRO A 188 21.09 -7.43 -13.19
C PRO A 188 20.63 -8.70 -12.46
N ASN A 189 19.58 -9.34 -12.99
CA ASN A 189 19.03 -10.61 -12.49
C ASN A 189 18.50 -10.58 -11.03
N SER A 190 18.25 -9.42 -10.48
CA SER A 190 17.71 -9.24 -9.13
C SER A 190 16.37 -8.50 -9.16
N GLY A 191 15.43 -8.94 -8.33
CA GLY A 191 14.19 -8.20 -8.05
C GLY A 191 14.28 -7.25 -6.87
N VAL A 192 15.48 -7.13 -6.25
CA VAL A 192 15.71 -6.24 -5.11
C VAL A 192 15.90 -4.83 -5.61
N GLY A 193 15.17 -3.87 -5.04
CA GLY A 193 15.30 -2.46 -5.36
C GLY A 193 16.70 -1.92 -5.03
N ALA A 194 17.22 -1.09 -5.92
CA ALA A 194 18.53 -0.44 -5.81
C ALA A 194 18.43 1.06 -6.17
N SER A 195 17.31 1.67 -5.84
CA SER A 195 17.08 3.10 -6.06
C SER A 195 18.06 3.97 -5.29
N THR A 196 18.41 5.09 -5.90
CA THR A 196 19.39 6.04 -5.36
C THR A 196 18.71 7.06 -4.43
N GLU A 197 19.50 7.75 -3.63
CA GLU A 197 19.03 8.88 -2.81
C GLU A 197 18.43 10.00 -3.68
N LEU A 198 19.05 10.26 -4.85
CA LEU A 198 18.53 11.23 -5.80
C LEU A 198 17.12 10.87 -6.29
N MET A 199 16.90 9.60 -6.66
CA MET A 199 15.56 9.12 -7.04
C MET A 199 14.56 9.34 -5.91
N ARG A 200 14.93 9.05 -4.68
CA ARG A 200 14.07 9.23 -3.49
C ARG A 200 13.66 10.69 -3.34
N ARG A 201 14.64 11.58 -3.31
CA ARG A 201 14.42 13.03 -3.17
C ARG A 201 13.53 13.58 -4.28
N ASN A 202 13.77 13.17 -5.53
CA ASN A 202 13.01 13.64 -6.68
C ASN A 202 11.57 13.14 -6.69
N CYS A 203 11.27 11.98 -6.07
CA CYS A 203 9.91 11.43 -5.99
C CYS A 203 9.09 11.94 -4.80
N LEU A 204 9.68 12.59 -3.80
CA LEU A 204 8.94 13.03 -2.60
C LEU A 204 7.77 13.96 -2.92
N GLY A 205 7.94 14.87 -3.88
CA GLY A 205 6.86 15.76 -4.31
C GLY A 205 5.66 15.03 -4.89
N HIS A 206 5.91 13.95 -5.66
CA HIS A 206 4.84 13.11 -6.19
C HIS A 206 4.14 12.31 -5.09
N PHE A 207 4.89 11.80 -4.11
CA PHE A 207 4.33 11.14 -2.94
C PHE A 207 3.46 12.10 -2.12
N GLN A 208 3.95 13.31 -1.80
CA GLN A 208 3.19 14.33 -1.08
C GLN A 208 1.90 14.74 -1.81
N ALA A 209 1.96 14.90 -3.14
CA ALA A 209 0.76 15.17 -3.95
C ALA A 209 -0.24 14.01 -3.86
N THR A 210 0.22 12.75 -3.94
CA THR A 210 -0.64 11.58 -3.79
C THR A 210 -1.32 11.55 -2.42
N ILE A 211 -0.58 11.83 -1.33
CA ILE A 211 -1.14 11.90 0.03
C ILE A 211 -2.17 13.04 0.17
N ARG A 212 -1.90 14.20 -0.44
CA ARG A 212 -2.83 15.34 -0.42
C ARG A 212 -4.15 15.01 -1.11
N ILE A 213 -4.10 14.30 -2.25
CA ILE A 213 -5.27 13.90 -3.03
C ILE A 213 -6.06 12.78 -2.34
N LEU A 214 -5.37 11.76 -1.87
CA LEU A 214 -6.01 10.60 -1.23
C LEU A 214 -6.51 10.91 0.19
N GLU A 215 -5.91 11.88 0.90
CA GLU A 215 -6.24 12.23 2.29
C GLU A 215 -6.40 11.00 3.20
N PRO A 216 -5.39 10.15 3.33
CA PRO A 216 -5.50 8.96 4.16
C PRO A 216 -5.79 9.32 5.62
N THR A 217 -6.51 8.47 6.32
CA THR A 217 -6.64 8.53 7.79
C THR A 217 -5.67 7.56 8.45
N VAL A 218 -5.26 6.52 7.72
CA VAL A 218 -4.31 5.50 8.18
C VAL A 218 -3.23 5.27 7.12
N LEU A 219 -1.96 5.31 7.53
CA LEU A 219 -0.81 4.84 6.77
C LEU A 219 -0.25 3.55 7.39
N ILE A 220 -0.05 2.53 6.58
CA ILE A 220 0.69 1.32 6.96
C ILE A 220 2.05 1.35 6.25
N LEU A 221 3.11 1.74 6.97
CA LEU A 221 4.47 1.81 6.42
C LEU A 221 5.14 0.45 6.49
N GLN A 222 5.44 -0.14 5.33
CA GLN A 222 6.00 -1.50 5.23
C GLN A 222 7.48 -1.48 4.86
N GLY A 223 8.34 -1.49 5.86
CA GLY A 223 9.79 -1.60 5.73
C GLY A 223 10.57 -0.44 6.34
N LYS A 224 11.76 -0.74 6.84
CA LYS A 224 12.66 0.28 7.41
C LYS A 224 13.07 1.33 6.38
N GLY A 225 13.27 0.93 5.12
CA GLY A 225 13.58 1.86 4.03
C GLY A 225 12.45 2.87 3.81
N VAL A 226 11.19 2.40 3.78
CA VAL A 226 10.01 3.28 3.67
C VAL A 226 10.00 4.32 4.78
N GLN A 227 10.21 3.88 6.02
CA GLN A 227 10.21 4.77 7.18
C GLN A 227 11.27 5.87 7.08
N SER A 228 12.51 5.49 6.75
CA SER A 228 13.62 6.45 6.64
C SER A 228 13.47 7.40 5.45
N TRP A 229 12.95 6.93 4.32
CA TRP A 229 12.78 7.75 3.12
C TRP A 229 11.62 8.74 3.23
N LEU A 230 10.66 8.43 4.10
CA LEU A 230 9.51 9.28 4.33
C LEU A 230 9.83 10.51 5.22
N ILE A 231 10.90 10.44 6.03
CA ILE A 231 11.25 11.51 6.99
C ILE A 231 11.21 12.90 6.35
N PRO A 232 11.82 13.14 5.16
CA PRO A 232 11.82 14.48 4.56
C PRO A 232 10.45 14.97 4.07
N ALA A 233 9.45 14.08 3.99
CA ALA A 233 8.08 14.44 3.60
C ALA A 233 7.17 14.73 4.80
N ILE A 234 7.62 14.49 6.02
CA ILE A 234 6.85 14.64 7.25
C ILE A 234 6.94 16.09 7.74
N ASP A 235 5.79 16.78 7.80
CA ASP A 235 5.69 18.13 8.34
C ASP A 235 5.78 18.12 9.87
N SER A 236 5.12 17.13 10.52
CA SER A 236 5.18 16.92 11.97
C SER A 236 4.91 15.46 12.34
N GLU A 237 5.45 15.03 13.48
CA GLU A 237 5.27 13.71 14.05
C GLU A 237 5.05 13.78 15.56
N GLU A 238 4.00 13.08 16.03
CA GLU A 238 3.75 12.79 17.43
C GLU A 238 3.79 11.26 17.62
N ARG A 239 4.70 10.75 18.45
CA ARG A 239 4.76 9.33 18.76
C ARG A 239 3.69 8.95 19.77
N LEU A 240 2.84 7.99 19.40
CA LEU A 240 1.77 7.45 20.23
C LEU A 240 2.12 6.08 20.84
N GLY A 241 3.16 5.44 20.32
CA GLY A 241 3.64 4.14 20.77
C GLY A 241 4.87 3.66 20.00
N PRO A 242 5.35 2.45 20.27
CA PRO A 242 6.55 1.91 19.62
C PRO A 242 6.41 1.82 18.09
N TYR A 243 5.22 1.54 17.61
CA TYR A 243 4.91 1.31 16.20
C TYR A 243 3.85 2.24 15.63
N VAL A 244 3.35 3.20 16.42
CA VAL A 244 2.27 4.13 16.01
C VAL A 244 2.73 5.56 16.21
N SER A 245 2.46 6.40 15.22
CA SER A 245 2.64 7.85 15.28
C SER A 245 1.43 8.55 14.65
N ARG A 246 1.17 9.79 15.07
CA ARG A 246 0.35 10.73 14.31
C ARG A 246 1.28 11.55 13.45
N LEU A 247 1.10 11.49 12.14
CA LEU A 247 1.90 12.22 11.17
C LEU A 247 1.08 13.32 10.50
N THR A 248 1.75 14.40 10.16
CA THR A 248 1.24 15.38 9.18
C THR A 248 2.14 15.32 7.95
N ILE A 249 1.55 15.11 6.77
CA ILE A 249 2.25 15.09 5.47
C ILE A 249 1.43 15.93 4.50
N ALA A 250 2.07 16.91 3.86
CA ALA A 250 1.40 17.84 2.94
C ALA A 250 0.15 18.50 3.57
N GLY A 251 0.23 18.86 4.85
CA GLY A 251 -0.84 19.45 5.63
C GLY A 251 -1.99 18.51 6.02
N LYS A 252 -1.91 17.22 5.72
CA LYS A 252 -2.93 16.22 6.08
C LYS A 252 -2.45 15.40 7.27
N GLN A 253 -3.30 15.33 8.31
CA GLN A 253 -3.02 14.55 9.51
C GLN A 253 -3.58 13.13 9.39
N MET A 254 -2.80 12.14 9.83
CA MET A 254 -3.16 10.71 9.77
C MET A 254 -2.44 9.90 10.86
N LEU A 255 -2.99 8.76 11.21
CA LEU A 255 -2.29 7.76 12.02
C LEU A 255 -1.39 6.90 11.12
N ALA A 256 -0.19 6.62 11.57
CA ALA A 256 0.77 5.81 10.82
C ALA A 256 1.32 4.68 11.66
N THR A 257 1.40 3.47 11.07
CA THR A 257 2.10 2.35 11.67
C THR A 257 3.43 2.12 10.98
N ARG A 258 4.42 1.62 11.73
CA ARG A 258 5.78 1.36 11.25
C ARG A 258 6.13 -0.11 11.44
N PHE A 259 5.99 -0.90 10.38
CA PHE A 259 6.29 -2.32 10.41
C PHE A 259 7.54 -2.65 9.59
N SER A 260 8.16 -3.80 9.88
CA SER A 260 9.13 -4.41 8.98
C SER A 260 8.45 -4.75 7.64
N HIS A 261 9.25 -4.95 6.59
CA HIS A 261 8.69 -5.41 5.31
C HIS A 261 8.13 -6.83 5.47
N PRO A 262 6.94 -7.15 4.94
CA PRO A 262 6.37 -8.50 5.09
C PRO A 262 7.27 -9.63 4.62
N ALA A 263 8.11 -9.38 3.60
CA ALA A 263 9.13 -10.31 3.11
C ALA A 263 10.53 -10.08 3.74
N ALA A 264 10.62 -9.46 4.92
CA ALA A 264 11.88 -9.29 5.63
C ALA A 264 12.52 -10.65 5.96
N TYR A 265 13.78 -10.64 6.43
CA TYR A 265 14.47 -11.85 6.85
C TYR A 265 14.29 -12.12 8.33
N GLY A 266 14.37 -13.42 8.70
CA GLY A 266 14.36 -13.87 10.08
C GLY A 266 13.10 -13.51 10.87
N ALA A 267 13.26 -13.16 12.14
CA ALA A 267 12.16 -12.89 13.07
C ALA A 267 11.26 -11.69 12.68
N LEU A 268 11.74 -10.82 11.80
CA LEU A 268 10.99 -9.66 11.31
C LEU A 268 10.08 -9.97 10.11
N ARG A 269 10.11 -11.22 9.58
CA ARG A 269 9.30 -11.67 8.47
C ARG A 269 7.88 -12.00 8.94
N TRP A 270 6.86 -11.51 8.28
CA TRP A 270 5.47 -11.70 8.71
C TRP A 270 4.47 -11.93 7.57
N GLY A 271 4.92 -11.88 6.32
CA GLY A 271 4.06 -12.09 5.15
C GLY A 271 3.96 -13.55 4.68
N ASP A 272 4.60 -14.52 5.34
CA ASP A 272 4.60 -15.91 4.91
C ASP A 272 3.62 -16.78 5.66
N ARG A 273 3.48 -16.55 6.97
CA ARG A 273 2.74 -17.41 7.87
C ARG A 273 1.86 -16.58 8.79
N LEU A 274 0.66 -17.08 9.07
CA LEU A 274 -0.29 -16.42 9.98
C LEU A 274 0.11 -16.52 11.45
N ASP A 275 0.99 -17.46 11.80
CA ASP A 275 1.57 -17.66 13.12
C ASP A 275 2.96 -17.00 13.28
N ALA A 276 3.39 -16.18 12.31
CA ALA A 276 4.65 -15.47 12.41
C ALA A 276 4.67 -14.58 13.66
N PRO A 277 5.68 -14.71 14.55
CA PRO A 277 5.71 -13.96 15.82
C PRO A 277 5.53 -12.44 15.61
N TYR A 278 6.20 -11.86 14.63
CA TYR A 278 6.06 -10.43 14.36
C TYR A 278 4.65 -10.03 13.91
N LEU A 279 3.93 -10.91 13.19
CA LEU A 279 2.53 -10.67 12.83
C LEU A 279 1.63 -10.70 14.07
N VAL A 280 1.78 -11.73 14.90
CA VAL A 280 0.89 -11.98 16.04
C VAL A 280 1.19 -11.04 17.22
N ASP A 281 2.48 -10.79 17.49
CA ASP A 281 2.91 -10.06 18.69
C ASP A 281 3.07 -8.55 18.45
N VAL A 282 3.23 -8.12 17.18
CA VAL A 282 3.47 -6.71 16.83
C VAL A 282 2.39 -6.16 15.91
N VAL A 283 2.21 -6.74 14.70
CA VAL A 283 1.35 -6.14 13.67
C VAL A 283 -0.12 -6.17 14.10
N GLU A 284 -0.63 -7.34 14.47
CA GLU A 284 -2.03 -7.51 14.85
C GLU A 284 -2.42 -6.62 16.05
N PRO A 285 -1.74 -6.66 17.21
CA PRO A 285 -2.13 -5.84 18.36
C PRO A 285 -1.96 -4.34 18.09
N THR A 286 -0.93 -3.94 17.31
CA THR A 286 -0.75 -2.53 16.93
C THR A 286 -1.90 -2.01 16.08
N LEU A 287 -2.34 -2.77 15.06
CA LEU A 287 -3.45 -2.35 14.21
C LEU A 287 -4.78 -2.33 14.97
N ARG A 288 -4.99 -3.26 15.91
CA ARG A 288 -6.17 -3.24 16.78
C ARG A 288 -6.19 -1.99 17.66
N ALA A 289 -5.06 -1.67 18.30
CA ALA A 289 -4.94 -0.48 19.15
C ALA A 289 -5.04 0.84 18.35
N LEU A 290 -4.57 0.86 17.10
CA LEU A 290 -4.68 2.03 16.23
C LEU A 290 -6.14 2.37 15.93
N LEU A 291 -6.96 1.36 15.74
CA LEU A 291 -8.37 1.54 15.49
C LEU A 291 -9.10 2.24 16.64
N ASP A 292 -8.69 2.03 17.89
CA ASP A 292 -9.27 2.70 19.06
C ASP A 292 -8.93 4.21 19.12
N GLN A 293 -7.98 4.66 18.29
CA GLN A 293 -7.53 6.06 18.23
C GLN A 293 -8.16 6.85 17.07
N LEU A 294 -8.83 6.17 16.12
CA LEU A 294 -9.61 6.80 15.05
C LEU A 294 -10.95 7.31 15.61
#